data_dbcef19cd5223f1a58dccf4af98105c9
#
_entry.id   dbcef19cd5223f1a58dccf4af98105c9
#
_cell.length_a   1.000
_cell.length_b   1.000
_cell.length_c   1.000
_cell.angle_alpha   90.00
_cell.angle_beta   90.00
_cell.angle_gamma   90.00
#
_symmetry.space_group_name_H-M   'P 1'
#
loop_
_entity.id
_entity.type
_entity.pdbx_description
1 polymer ?
#
loop_
_entity_poly.entity_id
_entity_poly.type
_entity_poly.pdbx_seq_one_letter_code
_entity_poly.pdbx_strand_id
1 'polypeptide(L)'
;RQLDLALELDTSDTRIENMTRMIEVAAACGADTLRTYTKYSGELSDIIEWTIRDLRLIAPIAEKHGVMVVLENHEDFTGPVLAHILGAVDHPMIRALYDYGNSQMVGEDPLVALQAMAPFITRVHAKDHVLLQSPDGPIVQGVPFGSGRLPLQEITRTLYEAGVRRFCYENVWSYTAPIKCAIDTLPSTPCFTWDDPSRYLRGDTLQPVDAIAQEKIAFDLGLQAFWNVLEDCGYRIQKKQ
;
A
#
# COMPACT_ATOMS: atom_id res chain seq x y z
N ARG A 1 5.76 -25.04 8.06
CA ARG A 1 5.03 -25.50 6.85
C ARG A 1 3.73 -26.25 7.14
N GLN A 2 3.29 -26.32 8.37
CA GLN A 2 2.00 -26.95 8.70
C GLN A 2 0.77 -26.12 8.30
N LEU A 3 0.95 -24.81 7.98
CA LEU A 3 -0.17 -23.90 7.75
C LEU A 3 -0.46 -23.62 6.27
N ASP A 4 0.36 -24.12 5.33
CA ASP A 4 0.20 -23.89 3.88
C ASP A 4 -0.10 -22.39 3.56
N LEU A 5 0.73 -21.50 4.11
CA LEU A 5 0.63 -20.06 3.92
C LEU A 5 1.55 -19.61 2.77
N ALA A 6 1.05 -18.74 1.92
CA ALA A 6 1.90 -17.97 1.01
C ALA A 6 2.68 -16.92 1.82
N LEU A 7 3.94 -16.74 1.49
CA LEU A 7 4.81 -15.77 2.17
C LEU A 7 5.19 -14.64 1.22
N GLU A 8 5.03 -13.44 1.68
CA GLU A 8 5.59 -12.21 1.12
C GLU A 8 6.59 -11.63 2.10
N LEU A 9 7.67 -11.04 1.58
CA LEU A 9 8.60 -10.26 2.39
C LEU A 9 8.52 -8.78 2.03
N ASP A 10 8.76 -7.94 3.03
CA ASP A 10 8.83 -6.51 2.88
C ASP A 10 10.24 -5.98 3.10
N THR A 11 10.61 -5.01 2.30
CA THR A 11 11.81 -4.20 2.52
C THR A 11 11.54 -2.75 2.10
N SER A 12 12.46 -1.87 2.45
CA SER A 12 12.49 -0.49 1.97
C SER A 12 13.83 -0.22 1.32
N ASP A 13 13.85 0.52 0.22
CA ASP A 13 15.05 0.80 -0.56
C ASP A 13 15.18 -0.08 -1.82
N THR A 14 15.39 0.57 -2.95
CA THR A 14 15.55 -0.09 -4.26
C THR A 14 17.00 -0.34 -4.64
N ARG A 15 17.98 0.09 -3.83
CA ARG A 15 19.41 -0.05 -4.14
C ARG A 15 19.82 -1.50 -4.28
N ILE A 16 20.69 -1.76 -5.25
CA ILE A 16 21.02 -3.11 -5.70
C ILE A 16 21.57 -4.01 -4.58
N GLU A 17 22.40 -3.49 -3.67
CA GLU A 17 23.00 -4.28 -2.58
C GLU A 17 21.93 -4.77 -1.62
N ASN A 18 21.00 -3.89 -1.21
CA ASN A 18 19.89 -4.25 -0.34
C ASN A 18 18.96 -5.25 -1.03
N MET A 19 18.54 -4.95 -2.26
CA MET A 19 17.58 -5.75 -2.99
C MET A 19 18.11 -7.13 -3.34
N THR A 20 19.38 -7.25 -3.74
CA THR A 20 20.00 -8.56 -4.01
C THR A 20 19.92 -9.46 -2.78
N ARG A 21 20.35 -8.94 -1.63
CA ARG A 21 20.28 -9.67 -0.35
C ARG A 21 18.85 -10.06 0.02
N MET A 22 17.90 -9.15 -0.14
CA MET A 22 16.51 -9.39 0.23
C MET A 22 15.79 -10.38 -0.70
N ILE A 23 16.12 -10.37 -2.00
CA ILE A 23 15.65 -11.38 -2.96
C ILE A 23 16.18 -12.78 -2.58
N GLU A 24 17.46 -12.88 -2.23
CA GLU A 24 18.05 -14.15 -1.76
C GLU A 24 17.40 -14.67 -0.48
N VAL A 25 17.14 -13.77 0.48
CA VAL A 25 16.42 -14.09 1.73
C VAL A 25 14.99 -14.55 1.43
N ALA A 26 14.27 -13.83 0.56
CA ALA A 26 12.92 -14.20 0.15
C ALA A 26 12.88 -15.61 -0.47
N ALA A 27 13.78 -15.88 -1.42
CA ALA A 27 13.90 -17.21 -2.03
C ALA A 27 14.22 -18.29 -0.99
N ALA A 28 15.16 -18.03 -0.07
CA ALA A 28 15.54 -18.99 0.98
C ALA A 28 14.38 -19.28 1.95
N CYS A 29 13.52 -18.30 2.22
CA CYS A 29 12.32 -18.45 3.05
C CYS A 29 11.15 -19.10 2.28
N GLY A 30 11.26 -19.24 0.96
CA GLY A 30 10.17 -19.74 0.11
C GLY A 30 9.09 -18.70 -0.17
N ALA A 31 9.41 -17.41 -0.04
CA ALA A 31 8.55 -16.33 -0.50
C ALA A 31 8.66 -16.15 -2.02
N ASP A 32 7.53 -15.89 -2.66
CA ASP A 32 7.45 -15.65 -4.10
C ASP A 32 7.39 -14.16 -4.47
N THR A 33 7.32 -13.29 -3.45
CA THR A 33 7.14 -11.86 -3.61
C THR A 33 7.98 -11.11 -2.59
N LEU A 34 8.62 -10.02 -3.05
CA LEU A 34 9.33 -9.04 -2.23
C LEU A 34 8.76 -7.65 -2.53
N ARG A 35 8.14 -7.02 -1.53
CA ARG A 35 7.66 -5.64 -1.60
C ARG A 35 8.80 -4.68 -1.30
N THR A 36 8.84 -3.56 -2.03
CA THR A 36 9.75 -2.44 -1.76
C THR A 36 9.16 -1.10 -2.18
N TYR A 37 9.80 -0.03 -1.76
CA TYR A 37 9.62 1.34 -2.21
C TYR A 37 10.97 2.07 -2.20
N THR A 38 11.07 3.24 -2.84
CA THR A 38 12.33 3.99 -2.88
C THR A 38 12.66 4.63 -1.52
N LYS A 39 13.94 4.83 -1.26
CA LYS A 39 14.49 5.56 -0.10
C LYS A 39 15.43 6.68 -0.54
N TYR A 40 15.33 7.08 -1.79
CA TYR A 40 16.05 8.23 -2.29
C TYR A 40 15.44 9.54 -1.78
N SER A 41 16.27 10.57 -1.70
CA SER A 41 15.87 11.96 -1.45
C SER A 41 16.57 12.85 -2.47
N GLY A 42 15.91 13.92 -2.88
CA GLY A 42 16.42 14.84 -3.90
C GLY A 42 15.33 15.31 -4.85
N GLU A 43 15.71 15.73 -6.03
CA GLU A 43 14.77 16.11 -7.07
C GLU A 43 14.00 14.89 -7.59
N LEU A 44 12.71 15.06 -7.86
CA LEU A 44 11.83 13.98 -8.29
C LEU A 44 12.33 13.28 -9.56
N SER A 45 12.87 14.03 -10.52
CA SER A 45 13.45 13.48 -11.75
C SER A 45 14.59 12.50 -11.46
N ASP A 46 15.49 12.88 -10.55
CA ASP A 46 16.63 12.05 -10.18
C ASP A 46 16.19 10.78 -9.46
N ILE A 47 15.22 10.90 -8.55
CA ILE A 47 14.65 9.75 -7.83
C ILE A 47 14.02 8.76 -8.81
N ILE A 48 13.29 9.25 -9.82
CA ILE A 48 12.71 8.41 -10.88
C ILE A 48 13.81 7.67 -11.65
N GLU A 49 14.83 8.40 -12.12
CA GLU A 49 15.93 7.81 -12.90
C GLU A 49 16.70 6.74 -12.09
N TRP A 50 17.01 7.04 -10.82
CA TRP A 50 17.70 6.08 -9.95
C TRP A 50 16.85 4.85 -9.67
N THR A 51 15.55 5.04 -9.45
CA THR A 51 14.62 3.91 -9.23
C THR A 51 14.51 3.02 -10.47
N ILE A 52 14.38 3.59 -11.67
CA ILE A 52 14.38 2.84 -12.94
C ILE A 52 15.69 2.06 -13.12
N ARG A 53 16.83 2.71 -12.91
CA ARG A 53 18.15 2.09 -13.00
C ARG A 53 18.25 0.87 -12.05
N ASP A 54 17.89 1.06 -10.79
CA ASP A 54 18.00 0.02 -9.79
C ASP A 54 17.08 -1.16 -10.10
N LEU A 55 15.82 -0.90 -10.47
CA LEU A 55 14.87 -1.94 -10.85
C LEU A 55 15.33 -2.74 -12.07
N ARG A 56 15.96 -2.10 -13.05
CA ARG A 56 16.56 -2.79 -14.21
C ARG A 56 17.73 -3.70 -13.81
N LEU A 57 18.53 -3.28 -12.84
CA LEU A 57 19.66 -4.06 -12.34
C LEU A 57 19.22 -5.28 -11.52
N ILE A 58 18.14 -5.15 -10.76
CA ILE A 58 17.62 -6.25 -9.92
C ILE A 58 16.68 -7.20 -10.67
N ALA A 59 16.09 -6.79 -11.78
CA ALA A 59 15.16 -7.62 -12.56
C ALA A 59 15.72 -9.02 -12.92
N PRO A 60 16.93 -9.15 -13.48
CA PRO A 60 17.51 -10.46 -13.76
C PRO A 60 17.84 -11.28 -12.49
N ILE A 61 18.08 -10.62 -11.37
CA ILE A 61 18.29 -11.28 -10.07
C ILE A 61 16.96 -11.85 -9.57
N ALA A 62 15.90 -11.04 -9.63
CA ALA A 62 14.53 -11.44 -9.29
C ALA A 62 14.09 -12.66 -10.13
N GLU A 63 14.31 -12.63 -11.43
CA GLU A 63 14.01 -13.73 -12.33
C GLU A 63 14.79 -15.01 -11.99
N LYS A 64 16.09 -14.89 -11.78
CA LYS A 64 16.96 -16.03 -11.40
C LYS A 64 16.47 -16.73 -10.13
N HIS A 65 15.97 -15.99 -9.17
CA HIS A 65 15.50 -16.52 -7.89
C HIS A 65 14.00 -16.84 -7.86
N GLY A 66 13.25 -16.50 -8.91
CA GLY A 66 11.81 -16.73 -8.99
C GLY A 66 11.02 -15.87 -7.98
N VAL A 67 11.55 -14.70 -7.57
CA VAL A 67 10.94 -13.80 -6.62
C VAL A 67 10.46 -12.54 -7.35
N MET A 68 9.16 -12.31 -7.40
CA MET A 68 8.59 -11.10 -7.96
C MET A 68 8.89 -9.91 -7.04
N VAL A 69 9.45 -8.84 -7.58
CA VAL A 69 9.61 -7.57 -6.87
C VAL A 69 8.42 -6.67 -7.19
N VAL A 70 7.74 -6.19 -6.16
CA VAL A 70 6.62 -5.27 -6.31
C VAL A 70 6.97 -3.91 -5.72
N LEU A 71 6.91 -2.87 -6.58
CA LEU A 71 7.09 -1.49 -6.19
C LEU A 71 5.76 -0.93 -5.73
N GLU A 72 5.71 -0.43 -4.49
CA GLU A 72 4.51 0.13 -3.89
C GLU A 72 4.36 1.62 -4.20
N ASN A 73 3.10 2.08 -4.41
CA ASN A 73 2.74 3.48 -4.29
C ASN A 73 2.79 3.90 -2.82
N HIS A 74 4.02 4.06 -2.33
CA HIS A 74 4.26 4.56 -0.98
C HIS A 74 4.07 6.09 -0.94
N GLU A 75 4.82 6.81 -0.16
CA GLU A 75 4.67 8.25 0.02
C GLU A 75 5.57 9.10 -0.90
N ASP A 76 6.17 8.48 -1.92
CA ASP A 76 7.20 9.11 -2.76
C ASP A 76 6.71 9.44 -4.17
N PHE A 77 5.78 8.64 -4.70
CA PHE A 77 5.31 8.73 -6.08
C PHE A 77 3.79 8.75 -6.19
N THR A 78 3.29 9.53 -7.15
CA THR A 78 1.92 9.37 -7.64
C THR A 78 1.80 8.12 -8.52
N GLY A 79 0.59 7.61 -8.70
CA GLY A 79 0.32 6.45 -9.56
C GLY A 79 0.82 6.60 -10.99
N PRO A 80 0.62 7.73 -11.69
CA PRO A 80 1.20 7.97 -13.02
C PRO A 80 2.73 7.91 -13.06
N VAL A 81 3.40 8.45 -12.03
CA VAL A 81 4.88 8.38 -11.93
C VAL A 81 5.32 6.93 -11.76
N LEU A 82 4.66 6.19 -10.89
CA LEU A 82 4.98 4.78 -10.66
C LEU A 82 4.72 3.93 -11.91
N ALA A 83 3.62 4.18 -12.61
CA ALA A 83 3.32 3.53 -13.89
C ALA A 83 4.39 3.83 -14.95
N HIS A 84 4.89 5.09 -14.99
CA HIS A 84 6.01 5.46 -15.86
C HIS A 84 7.29 4.68 -15.52
N ILE A 85 7.64 4.58 -14.25
CA ILE A 85 8.80 3.82 -13.78
C ILE A 85 8.69 2.35 -14.22
N LEU A 86 7.57 1.72 -13.93
CA LEU A 86 7.34 0.30 -14.25
C LEU A 86 7.31 0.05 -15.77
N GLY A 87 6.70 0.95 -16.54
CA GLY A 87 6.71 0.90 -18.00
C GLY A 87 8.11 1.09 -18.60
N ALA A 88 8.95 1.94 -17.99
CA ALA A 88 10.33 2.13 -18.41
C ALA A 88 11.22 0.92 -18.07
N VAL A 89 10.93 0.21 -16.99
CA VAL A 89 11.64 -1.04 -16.61
C VAL A 89 11.23 -2.19 -17.50
N ASP A 90 9.93 -2.32 -17.81
CA ASP A 90 9.32 -3.31 -18.71
C ASP A 90 9.82 -4.75 -18.50
N HIS A 91 9.66 -5.26 -17.26
CA HIS A 91 10.10 -6.60 -16.91
C HIS A 91 9.00 -7.38 -16.16
N PRO A 92 8.74 -8.67 -16.49
CA PRO A 92 7.66 -9.44 -15.89
C PRO A 92 7.82 -9.69 -14.39
N MET A 93 9.06 -9.71 -13.88
CA MET A 93 9.34 -9.88 -12.45
C MET A 93 9.33 -8.57 -11.65
N ILE A 94 9.12 -7.41 -12.29
CA ILE A 94 9.00 -6.11 -11.64
C ILE A 94 7.58 -5.60 -11.87
N ARG A 95 6.79 -5.56 -10.78
CA ARG A 95 5.36 -5.26 -10.86
C ARG A 95 4.98 -4.21 -9.83
N ALA A 96 3.68 -3.91 -9.72
CA ALA A 96 3.16 -2.96 -8.73
C ALA A 96 2.51 -3.69 -7.55
N LEU A 97 2.72 -3.13 -6.37
CA LEU A 97 1.81 -3.27 -5.25
C LEU A 97 1.00 -1.98 -5.15
N TYR A 98 -0.32 -2.09 -5.19
CA TYR A 98 -1.21 -0.96 -4.99
C TYR A 98 -1.69 -0.90 -3.54
N ASP A 99 -1.35 0.17 -2.87
CA ASP A 99 -1.85 0.48 -1.54
C ASP A 99 -3.06 1.43 -1.64
N TYR A 100 -4.14 1.12 -0.96
CA TYR A 100 -5.41 1.85 -1.03
C TYR A 100 -5.30 3.30 -0.53
N GLY A 101 -4.49 3.55 0.51
CA GLY A 101 -4.50 4.80 1.25
C GLY A 101 -3.32 5.73 0.96
N ASN A 102 -2.22 5.22 0.43
CA ASN A 102 -0.97 5.99 0.33
C ASN A 102 -1.08 7.19 -0.64
N SER A 103 -1.94 7.10 -1.67
CA SER A 103 -2.19 8.22 -2.60
C SER A 103 -2.66 9.49 -1.90
N GLN A 104 -3.43 9.37 -0.80
CA GLN A 104 -3.87 10.54 -0.03
C GLN A 104 -2.70 11.36 0.54
N MET A 105 -1.62 10.70 0.94
CA MET A 105 -0.45 11.37 1.53
C MET A 105 0.30 12.25 0.52
N VAL A 106 0.25 11.91 -0.77
CA VAL A 106 0.83 12.69 -1.86
C VAL A 106 -0.20 13.58 -2.58
N GLY A 107 -1.41 13.70 -2.04
CA GLY A 107 -2.47 14.55 -2.58
C GLY A 107 -3.07 14.04 -3.89
N GLU A 108 -3.02 12.74 -4.13
CA GLU A 108 -3.57 12.12 -5.32
C GLU A 108 -4.86 11.36 -5.02
N ASP A 109 -5.86 11.49 -5.90
CA ASP A 109 -7.08 10.66 -5.81
C ASP A 109 -6.72 9.17 -5.99
N PRO A 110 -7.10 8.30 -5.04
CA PRO A 110 -6.78 6.87 -5.10
C PRO A 110 -7.25 6.19 -6.39
N LEU A 111 -8.37 6.62 -6.97
CA LEU A 111 -8.87 6.06 -8.23
C LEU A 111 -8.02 6.46 -9.43
N VAL A 112 -7.45 7.67 -9.43
CA VAL A 112 -6.51 8.12 -10.46
C VAL A 112 -5.22 7.29 -10.40
N ALA A 113 -4.67 7.09 -9.19
CA ALA A 113 -3.52 6.22 -8.98
C ALA A 113 -3.80 4.79 -9.47
N LEU A 114 -4.95 4.24 -9.08
CA LEU A 114 -5.37 2.90 -9.45
C LEU A 114 -5.45 2.72 -10.97
N GLN A 115 -6.09 3.65 -11.67
CA GLN A 115 -6.21 3.58 -13.13
C GLN A 115 -4.86 3.59 -13.83
N ALA A 116 -3.94 4.46 -13.38
CA ALA A 116 -2.60 4.54 -13.96
C ALA A 116 -1.79 3.26 -13.73
N MET A 117 -1.90 2.69 -12.54
CA MET A 117 -1.12 1.52 -12.13
C MET A 117 -1.73 0.19 -12.56
N ALA A 118 -3.02 0.13 -12.94
CA ALA A 118 -3.78 -1.09 -13.19
C ALA A 118 -3.06 -2.15 -14.06
N PRO A 119 -2.34 -1.80 -15.15
CA PRO A 119 -1.63 -2.78 -15.98
C PRO A 119 -0.49 -3.52 -15.25
N PHE A 120 -0.02 -2.98 -14.13
CA PHE A 120 1.14 -3.48 -13.40
C PHE A 120 0.80 -4.16 -12.08
N ILE A 121 -0.42 -3.95 -11.54
CA ILE A 121 -0.80 -4.39 -10.20
C ILE A 121 -0.88 -5.92 -10.12
N THR A 122 -0.18 -6.50 -9.14
CA THR A 122 -0.24 -7.93 -8.82
C THR A 122 -0.47 -8.19 -7.34
N ARG A 123 -0.23 -7.19 -6.48
CA ARG A 123 -0.36 -7.24 -5.04
C ARG A 123 -1.09 -6.00 -4.54
N VAL A 124 -1.71 -6.13 -3.38
CA VAL A 124 -2.52 -5.06 -2.80
C VAL A 124 -2.33 -5.02 -1.30
N HIS A 125 -2.14 -3.80 -0.76
CA HIS A 125 -2.34 -3.50 0.64
C HIS A 125 -3.67 -2.78 0.83
N ALA A 126 -4.56 -3.40 1.60
CA ALA A 126 -5.91 -2.88 1.86
C ALA A 126 -5.98 -2.26 3.25
N LYS A 127 -6.15 -0.96 3.28
CA LYS A 127 -6.30 -0.14 4.49
C LYS A 127 -7.33 0.96 4.29
N ASP A 128 -7.64 1.71 5.34
CA ASP A 128 -8.56 2.84 5.26
C ASP A 128 -8.08 4.01 6.12
N HIS A 129 -8.33 5.21 5.66
CA HIS A 129 -7.87 6.46 6.27
C HIS A 129 -8.98 7.51 6.36
N VAL A 130 -8.76 8.47 7.26
CA VAL A 130 -9.44 9.75 7.32
C VAL A 130 -8.42 10.89 7.27
N LEU A 131 -8.85 12.07 6.84
CA LEU A 131 -8.05 13.28 6.87
C LEU A 131 -8.43 14.14 8.08
N LEU A 132 -7.45 14.53 8.86
CA LEU A 132 -7.64 15.32 10.07
C LEU A 132 -6.77 16.58 10.07
N GLN A 133 -7.30 17.66 10.62
CA GLN A 133 -6.50 18.82 11.00
C GLN A 133 -5.91 18.56 12.39
N SER A 134 -4.59 18.55 12.51
CA SER A 134 -3.89 18.43 13.78
C SER A 134 -3.20 19.75 14.17
N PRO A 135 -2.79 19.93 15.41
CA PRO A 135 -2.01 21.11 15.81
C PRO A 135 -0.71 21.30 15.03
N ASP A 136 -0.11 20.20 14.59
CA ASP A 136 1.15 20.19 13.84
C ASP A 136 0.95 20.22 12.31
N GLY A 137 -0.30 20.37 11.86
CA GLY A 137 -0.68 20.41 10.43
C GLY A 137 -1.59 19.25 10.03
N PRO A 138 -1.95 19.20 8.75
CA PRO A 138 -2.85 18.20 8.21
C PRO A 138 -2.20 16.80 8.15
N ILE A 139 -2.97 15.79 8.55
CA ILE A 139 -2.53 14.40 8.60
C ILE A 139 -3.58 13.47 7.99
N VAL A 140 -3.14 12.32 7.54
CA VAL A 140 -3.98 11.12 7.45
C VAL A 140 -3.93 10.40 8.79
N GLN A 141 -5.06 9.82 9.23
CA GLN A 141 -5.09 8.86 10.33
C GLN A 141 -5.70 7.55 9.86
N GLY A 142 -5.01 6.46 10.16
CA GLY A 142 -5.49 5.11 9.91
C GLY A 142 -6.67 4.76 10.82
N VAL A 143 -7.68 4.14 10.24
CA VAL A 143 -8.90 3.69 10.91
C VAL A 143 -9.20 2.23 10.53
N PRO A 144 -10.10 1.54 11.26
CA PRO A 144 -10.56 0.22 10.82
C PRO A 144 -11.11 0.30 9.39
N PHE A 145 -10.75 -0.66 8.56
CA PHE A 145 -11.23 -0.74 7.18
C PHE A 145 -12.76 -0.65 7.12
N GLY A 146 -13.30 0.21 6.26
CA GLY A 146 -14.72 0.52 6.18
C GLY A 146 -15.20 1.65 7.09
N SER A 147 -14.30 2.22 7.91
CA SER A 147 -14.62 3.35 8.81
C SER A 147 -14.06 4.69 8.34
N GLY A 148 -13.31 4.69 7.23
CA GLY A 148 -12.67 5.87 6.66
C GLY A 148 -13.42 6.47 5.48
N ARG A 149 -12.66 7.08 4.58
CA ARG A 149 -13.17 7.86 3.44
C ARG A 149 -12.73 7.33 2.08
N LEU A 150 -11.92 6.27 2.04
CA LEU A 150 -11.47 5.72 0.77
C LEU A 150 -12.64 5.07 0.01
N PRO A 151 -12.67 5.13 -1.32
CA PRO A 151 -13.73 4.52 -2.15
C PRO A 151 -13.51 2.99 -2.28
N LEU A 152 -13.56 2.28 -1.14
CA LEU A 152 -13.13 0.89 -0.98
C LEU A 152 -13.79 -0.09 -1.97
N GLN A 153 -15.12 0.04 -2.18
CA GLN A 153 -15.85 -0.84 -3.10
C GLN A 153 -15.42 -0.61 -4.56
N GLU A 154 -15.23 0.65 -4.95
CA GLU A 154 -14.83 1.00 -6.31
C GLU A 154 -13.41 0.53 -6.61
N ILE A 155 -12.47 0.79 -5.69
CA ILE A 155 -11.10 0.27 -5.77
C ILE A 155 -11.11 -1.26 -5.88
N THR A 156 -11.81 -1.94 -4.97
CA THR A 156 -11.83 -3.40 -4.91
C THR A 156 -12.43 -4.01 -6.17
N ARG A 157 -13.50 -3.42 -6.71
CA ARG A 157 -14.14 -3.87 -7.95
C ARG A 157 -13.24 -3.71 -9.15
N THR A 158 -12.56 -2.57 -9.28
CA THR A 158 -11.59 -2.32 -10.35
C THR A 158 -10.44 -3.34 -10.30
N LEU A 159 -9.92 -3.64 -9.11
CA LEU A 159 -8.90 -4.68 -8.92
C LEU A 159 -9.41 -6.08 -9.28
N TYR A 160 -10.68 -6.40 -8.95
CA TYR A 160 -11.31 -7.66 -9.35
C TYR A 160 -11.38 -7.82 -10.86
N GLU A 161 -11.83 -6.79 -11.56
CA GLU A 161 -11.95 -6.73 -13.02
C GLU A 161 -10.57 -6.81 -13.70
N ALA A 162 -9.55 -6.20 -13.09
CA ALA A 162 -8.16 -6.31 -13.53
C ALA A 162 -7.50 -7.69 -13.25
N GLY A 163 -8.23 -8.62 -12.62
CA GLY A 163 -7.74 -9.97 -12.36
C GLY A 163 -6.85 -10.10 -11.11
N VAL A 164 -6.74 -9.09 -10.28
CA VAL A 164 -5.96 -9.15 -9.03
C VAL A 164 -6.66 -10.08 -8.03
N ARG A 165 -5.89 -10.98 -7.39
CA ARG A 165 -6.44 -12.01 -6.48
C ARG A 165 -5.66 -12.15 -5.17
N ARG A 166 -4.68 -11.28 -4.94
CA ARG A 166 -3.81 -11.38 -3.76
C ARG A 166 -3.77 -10.05 -3.03
N PHE A 167 -4.26 -10.06 -1.80
CA PHE A 167 -4.43 -8.90 -0.92
C PHE A 167 -3.76 -9.17 0.42
N CYS A 168 -3.14 -8.16 0.98
CA CYS A 168 -2.77 -8.08 2.37
C CYS A 168 -3.70 -7.07 3.07
N TYR A 169 -4.39 -7.49 4.11
CA TYR A 169 -5.14 -6.57 4.97
C TYR A 169 -4.18 -5.92 5.96
N GLU A 170 -4.10 -4.61 5.94
CA GLU A 170 -3.32 -3.82 6.89
C GLU A 170 -4.20 -3.17 7.94
N ASN A 171 -4.03 -3.57 9.20
CA ASN A 171 -4.62 -2.83 10.31
C ASN A 171 -3.76 -1.62 10.64
N VAL A 172 -4.15 -0.46 10.15
CA VAL A 172 -3.44 0.82 10.37
C VAL A 172 -4.11 1.68 11.45
N TRP A 173 -4.91 1.09 12.31
CA TRP A 173 -5.59 1.84 13.37
C TRP A 173 -4.63 2.72 14.16
N SER A 174 -4.97 4.01 14.27
CA SER A 174 -4.18 5.03 14.97
C SER A 174 -2.81 5.40 14.33
N TYR A 175 -2.38 4.78 13.24
CA TYR A 175 -1.26 5.29 12.47
C TYR A 175 -1.55 6.71 11.99
N THR A 176 -0.57 7.59 12.05
CA THR A 176 -0.68 8.95 11.52
C THR A 176 0.51 9.29 10.64
N ALA A 177 0.26 10.00 9.54
CA ALA A 177 1.30 10.52 8.68
C ALA A 177 0.93 11.93 8.17
N PRO A 178 1.89 12.83 7.96
CA PRO A 178 1.64 14.13 7.38
C PRO A 178 1.24 14.01 5.91
N ILE A 179 0.39 14.93 5.46
CA ILE A 179 0.14 15.13 4.02
C ILE A 179 1.33 15.88 3.44
N LYS A 180 1.93 15.35 2.37
CA LYS A 180 3.20 15.81 1.79
C LYS A 180 3.03 16.79 0.62
N CYS A 181 1.82 17.24 0.34
CA CYS A 181 1.53 18.22 -0.70
C CYS A 181 0.90 19.48 -0.13
N ALA A 182 0.80 20.53 -0.94
CA ALA A 182 0.11 21.75 -0.55
C ALA A 182 -1.41 21.51 -0.43
N ILE A 183 -2.02 22.01 0.65
CA ILE A 183 -3.43 21.73 0.97
C ILE A 183 -4.39 22.27 -0.09
N ASP A 184 -4.06 23.38 -0.70
CA ASP A 184 -4.84 24.01 -1.78
C ASP A 184 -4.78 23.24 -3.10
N THR A 185 -3.90 22.25 -3.20
CA THR A 185 -3.79 21.36 -4.38
C THR A 185 -4.56 20.03 -4.20
N LEU A 186 -5.15 19.79 -3.04
CA LEU A 186 -5.89 18.56 -2.78
C LEU A 186 -7.11 18.42 -3.70
N PRO A 187 -7.39 17.21 -4.20
CA PRO A 187 -8.58 16.95 -5.01
C PRO A 187 -9.88 17.23 -4.26
N SER A 188 -10.89 17.73 -4.99
CA SER A 188 -12.23 17.94 -4.44
C SER A 188 -13.08 16.68 -4.53
N THR A 189 -12.63 15.59 -3.94
CA THR A 189 -13.32 14.30 -3.90
C THR A 189 -13.66 13.89 -2.46
N PRO A 190 -14.64 12.99 -2.26
CA PRO A 190 -15.07 12.61 -0.91
C PRO A 190 -13.96 12.09 0.00
N CYS A 191 -12.95 11.42 -0.55
CA CYS A 191 -11.81 10.93 0.23
C CYS A 191 -10.89 12.04 0.75
N PHE A 192 -11.01 13.28 0.23
CA PHE A 192 -10.29 14.45 0.72
C PHE A 192 -11.15 15.38 1.60
N THR A 193 -12.24 14.87 2.16
CA THR A 193 -13.05 15.59 3.14
C THR A 193 -12.40 15.51 4.52
N TRP A 194 -12.26 16.66 5.19
CA TRP A 194 -11.77 16.74 6.55
C TRP A 194 -12.78 16.18 7.54
N ASP A 195 -12.33 15.32 8.43
CA ASP A 195 -13.12 14.78 9.52
C ASP A 195 -12.82 15.52 10.84
N ASP A 196 -13.73 15.38 11.82
CA ASP A 196 -13.57 15.94 13.16
C ASP A 196 -12.61 15.05 13.98
N PRO A 197 -11.43 15.56 14.39
CA PRO A 197 -10.45 14.77 15.14
C PRO A 197 -11.00 14.18 16.45
N SER A 198 -12.01 14.81 17.07
CA SER A 198 -12.59 14.33 18.33
C SER A 198 -13.31 12.97 18.20
N ARG A 199 -13.61 12.55 16.99
CA ARG A 199 -14.28 11.28 16.70
C ARG A 199 -13.32 10.09 16.63
N TYR A 200 -12.01 10.34 16.59
CA TYR A 200 -11.01 9.32 16.34
C TYR A 200 -10.07 9.18 17.52
N LEU A 201 -10.05 7.99 18.09
CA LEU A 201 -9.16 7.65 19.18
C LEU A 201 -7.72 7.51 18.68
N ARG A 202 -6.80 8.06 19.43
CA ARG A 202 -5.36 7.94 19.17
C ARG A 202 -4.72 6.97 20.16
N GLY A 203 -4.04 5.95 19.66
CA GLY A 203 -3.40 4.93 20.48
C GLY A 203 -2.27 5.47 21.35
N ASP A 204 -1.56 6.52 20.89
CA ASP A 204 -0.48 7.18 21.62
C ASP A 204 -0.98 7.97 22.85
N THR A 205 -2.29 8.21 22.97
CA THR A 205 -2.92 8.84 24.14
C THR A 205 -3.40 7.83 25.19
N LEU A 206 -3.29 6.53 24.93
CA LEU A 206 -3.77 5.46 25.79
C LEU A 206 -2.63 4.80 26.58
N GLN A 207 -3.00 4.12 27.67
CA GLN A 207 -2.07 3.17 28.29
C GLN A 207 -1.83 1.99 27.33
N PRO A 208 -0.63 1.39 27.33
CA PRO A 208 -0.28 0.33 26.37
C PRO A 208 -1.26 -0.85 26.32
N VAL A 209 -1.80 -1.26 27.49
CA VAL A 209 -2.78 -2.36 27.58
C VAL A 209 -4.10 -2.01 26.91
N ASP A 210 -4.54 -0.76 27.05
CA ASP A 210 -5.77 -0.27 26.43
C ASP A 210 -5.58 -0.08 24.91
N ALA A 211 -4.41 0.42 24.49
CA ALA A 211 -4.06 0.55 23.09
C ALA A 211 -4.09 -0.80 22.36
N ILE A 212 -3.48 -1.84 22.95
CA ILE A 212 -3.50 -3.22 22.39
C ILE A 212 -4.94 -3.76 22.31
N ALA A 213 -5.76 -3.52 23.32
CA ALA A 213 -7.15 -3.95 23.30
C ALA A 213 -7.96 -3.25 22.20
N GLN A 214 -7.76 -1.94 22.02
CA GLN A 214 -8.42 -1.18 20.96
C GLN A 214 -7.92 -1.55 19.57
N GLU A 215 -6.63 -1.79 19.40
CA GLU A 215 -6.06 -2.27 18.13
C GLU A 215 -6.66 -3.62 17.73
N LYS A 216 -6.85 -4.55 18.68
CA LYS A 216 -7.51 -5.82 18.41
C LYS A 216 -8.97 -5.63 17.96
N ILE A 217 -9.71 -4.76 18.63
CA ILE A 217 -11.10 -4.42 18.23
C ILE A 217 -11.12 -3.84 16.82
N ALA A 218 -10.22 -2.91 16.53
CA ALA A 218 -10.07 -2.28 15.22
C ALA A 218 -9.74 -3.30 14.13
N PHE A 219 -8.83 -4.24 14.43
CA PHE A 219 -8.48 -5.35 13.54
C PHE A 219 -9.69 -6.23 13.22
N ASP A 220 -10.42 -6.68 14.23
CA ASP A 220 -11.55 -7.60 14.05
C ASP A 220 -12.68 -6.92 13.24
N LEU A 221 -12.99 -5.64 13.52
CA LEU A 221 -13.98 -4.86 12.80
C LEU A 221 -13.58 -4.64 11.34
N GLY A 222 -12.34 -4.18 11.12
CA GLY A 222 -11.85 -3.89 9.78
C GLY A 222 -11.69 -5.14 8.93
N LEU A 223 -11.25 -6.26 9.51
CA LEU A 223 -11.15 -7.53 8.80
C LEU A 223 -12.52 -8.04 8.35
N GLN A 224 -13.55 -7.90 9.19
CA GLN A 224 -14.91 -8.27 8.80
C GLN A 224 -15.44 -7.38 7.66
N ALA A 225 -15.21 -6.07 7.75
CA ALA A 225 -15.58 -5.13 6.68
C ALA A 225 -14.83 -5.43 5.37
N PHE A 226 -13.54 -5.77 5.46
CA PHE A 226 -12.74 -6.14 4.31
C PHE A 226 -13.29 -7.39 3.60
N TRP A 227 -13.65 -8.43 4.34
CA TRP A 227 -14.30 -9.61 3.74
C TRP A 227 -15.61 -9.27 3.05
N ASN A 228 -16.45 -8.46 3.68
CA ASN A 228 -17.73 -8.05 3.09
C ASN A 228 -17.49 -7.31 1.76
N VAL A 229 -16.56 -6.37 1.71
CA VAL A 229 -16.22 -5.62 0.48
C VAL A 229 -15.68 -6.55 -0.61
N LEU A 230 -14.83 -7.51 -0.26
CA LEU A 230 -14.34 -8.52 -1.22
C LEU A 230 -15.50 -9.34 -1.80
N GLU A 231 -16.39 -9.87 -0.95
CA GLU A 231 -17.54 -10.67 -1.37
C GLU A 231 -18.50 -9.86 -2.25
N ASP A 232 -18.81 -8.62 -1.87
CA ASP A 232 -19.66 -7.70 -2.63
C ASP A 232 -19.08 -7.36 -4.02
N CYS A 233 -17.76 -7.40 -4.15
CA CYS A 233 -17.05 -7.19 -5.41
C CYS A 233 -16.85 -8.47 -6.24
N GLY A 234 -17.32 -9.63 -5.77
CA GLY A 234 -17.32 -10.90 -6.51
C GLY A 234 -16.20 -11.87 -6.18
N TYR A 235 -15.35 -11.55 -5.18
CA TYR A 235 -14.34 -12.50 -4.70
C TYR A 235 -15.01 -13.63 -3.91
N ARG A 236 -14.54 -14.86 -4.11
CA ARG A 236 -14.94 -16.01 -3.31
C ARG A 236 -13.90 -16.28 -2.25
N ILE A 237 -14.25 -16.05 -1.00
CA ILE A 237 -13.35 -16.24 0.13
C ILE A 237 -13.50 -17.69 0.63
N GLN A 238 -12.42 -18.47 0.56
CA GLN A 238 -12.38 -19.78 1.17
C GLN A 238 -11.68 -19.66 2.52
N LYS A 239 -12.45 -19.76 3.61
CA LYS A 239 -11.87 -19.85 4.95
C LYS A 239 -11.30 -21.27 5.12
N LYS A 240 -9.99 -21.40 5.23
CA LYS A 240 -9.39 -22.67 5.68
C LYS A 240 -9.82 -22.90 7.12
N GLN A 241 -10.44 -24.06 7.39
CA GLN A 241 -10.83 -24.50 8.72
C GLN A 241 -9.63 -24.93 9.54
#